data_b50184d862ba9d721c43b4a828738d15
#
_entry.id   b50184d862ba9d721c43b4a828738d15
#
_cell.length_a   1.000
_cell.length_b   1.000
_cell.length_c   1.000
_cell.angle_alpha   90.00
_cell.angle_beta   90.00
_cell.angle_gamma   90.00
#
_symmetry.space_group_name_H-M   'P 1'
#
loop_
_entity.id
_entity.type
_entity.pdbx_description
1 polymer ?
#
loop_
_entity_poly.entity_id
_entity_poly.type
_entity_poly.pdbx_seq_one_letter_code
_entity_poly.pdbx_strand_id
1 'polypeptide(L)'
;PTDIHAAGVLVYRNDVWSEADAPKTFDDLTDAKYKDAVGMADPGVAAPAYPLAAYFMDKKGLDAGKEYFTTLFDNGLKVFPKNPQVVQALAGGDISIAMLQETNAYDMVASGEPISIIWPEDGAPGSTRVAAISASTEQLEIAKIFVNFLLDAKTQQQLVDTGDEGY
;
A
#
# COMPACT_ATOMS: atom_id res chain seq x y z
N PRO A 1 -6.28 18.04 2.88
CA PRO A 1 -6.01 16.65 3.26
C PRO A 1 -5.84 16.53 4.77
N THR A 2 -6.17 15.36 5.32
CA THR A 2 -6.04 15.07 6.76
C THR A 2 -4.85 14.16 7.04
N ASP A 3 -4.42 13.42 6.06
CA ASP A 3 -3.23 12.56 6.10
C ASP A 3 -2.73 12.22 4.70
N ILE A 4 -1.57 11.58 4.65
CA ILE A 4 -0.97 10.97 3.46
C ILE A 4 -0.54 9.55 3.81
N HIS A 5 -0.74 8.61 2.88
CA HIS A 5 -0.26 7.25 3.02
C HIS A 5 0.31 6.72 1.72
N ALA A 6 1.22 5.76 1.80
CA ALA A 6 1.64 5.01 0.63
C ALA A 6 0.62 3.92 0.30
N ALA A 7 0.00 4.06 -0.87
CA ALA A 7 -0.96 3.07 -1.37
C ALA A 7 -0.30 1.72 -1.69
N GLY A 8 1.03 1.70 -1.87
CA GLY A 8 1.80 0.49 -2.08
C GLY A 8 3.26 0.66 -1.71
N VAL A 9 3.73 -0.21 -0.83
CA VAL A 9 5.15 -0.50 -0.59
C VAL A 9 5.42 -1.95 -1.00
N LEU A 10 6.68 -2.32 -1.11
CA LEU A 10 7.06 -3.71 -1.28
C LEU A 10 7.27 -4.35 0.09
N VAL A 11 6.70 -5.52 0.28
CA VAL A 11 6.86 -6.32 1.50
C VAL A 11 7.31 -7.71 1.11
N TYR A 12 8.33 -8.23 1.76
CA TYR A 12 8.80 -9.57 1.51
C TYR A 12 8.99 -10.37 2.81
N ARG A 13 8.86 -11.67 2.72
CA ARG A 13 9.20 -12.60 3.80
C ARG A 13 10.72 -12.72 3.91
N ASN A 14 11.27 -12.28 5.03
CA ASN A 14 12.71 -12.30 5.29
C ASN A 14 13.23 -13.68 5.76
N ASP A 15 12.34 -14.63 5.97
CA ASP A 15 12.66 -16.06 6.14
C ASP A 15 12.72 -16.82 4.80
N VAL A 16 12.30 -16.20 3.69
CA VAL A 16 12.33 -16.76 2.33
C VAL A 16 13.38 -16.05 1.46
N TRP A 17 13.43 -14.72 1.51
CA TRP A 17 14.31 -13.89 0.70
C TRP A 17 15.34 -13.18 1.56
N SER A 18 16.61 -13.19 1.14
CA SER A 18 17.61 -12.31 1.72
C SER A 18 17.37 -10.86 1.26
N GLU A 19 17.89 -9.89 2.00
CA GLU A 19 17.85 -8.48 1.60
C GLU A 19 18.50 -8.23 0.22
N ALA A 20 19.55 -8.99 -0.10
CA ALA A 20 20.25 -8.90 -1.38
C ALA A 20 19.43 -9.44 -2.56
N ASP A 21 18.55 -10.41 -2.30
CA ASP A 21 17.71 -11.06 -3.33
C ASP A 21 16.30 -10.46 -3.41
N ALA A 22 15.90 -9.67 -2.43
CA ALA A 22 14.60 -9.01 -2.42
C ALA A 22 14.49 -7.94 -3.51
N PRO A 23 13.29 -7.67 -4.06
CA PRO A 23 13.09 -6.62 -5.06
C PRO A 23 13.35 -5.25 -4.44
N LYS A 24 13.94 -4.32 -5.19
CA LYS A 24 14.19 -2.93 -4.77
C LYS A 24 13.24 -1.93 -5.42
N THR A 25 12.71 -2.30 -6.56
CA THR A 25 11.76 -1.51 -7.34
C THR A 25 10.54 -2.35 -7.69
N PHE A 26 9.46 -1.70 -8.09
CA PHE A 26 8.31 -2.42 -8.62
C PHE A 26 8.64 -3.15 -9.92
N ASP A 27 9.54 -2.59 -10.74
CA ASP A 27 9.92 -3.20 -12.01
C ASP A 27 10.65 -4.53 -11.82
N ASP A 28 11.38 -4.70 -10.72
CA ASP A 28 12.06 -5.96 -10.40
C ASP A 28 11.08 -7.13 -10.27
N LEU A 29 9.81 -6.88 -9.90
CA LEU A 29 8.79 -7.92 -9.76
C LEU A 29 8.49 -8.68 -11.06
N THR A 30 8.88 -8.12 -12.19
CA THR A 30 8.76 -8.79 -13.50
C THR A 30 9.85 -9.84 -13.75
N ASP A 31 10.90 -9.89 -12.91
CA ASP A 31 11.95 -10.90 -13.02
C ASP A 31 11.38 -12.30 -12.75
N ALA A 32 11.76 -13.25 -13.60
CA ALA A 32 11.34 -14.64 -13.49
C ALA A 32 11.73 -15.32 -12.16
N LYS A 33 12.71 -14.77 -11.42
CA LYS A 33 13.06 -15.28 -10.08
C LYS A 33 11.93 -15.13 -9.06
N TYR A 34 11.01 -14.18 -9.27
CA TYR A 34 9.84 -13.96 -8.41
C TYR A 34 8.56 -14.63 -8.91
N LYS A 35 8.71 -15.58 -9.84
CA LYS A 35 7.56 -16.32 -10.37
C LYS A 35 6.73 -16.95 -9.26
N ASP A 36 5.40 -16.77 -9.33
CA ASP A 36 4.39 -17.26 -8.38
C ASP A 36 4.54 -16.71 -6.93
N ALA A 37 5.48 -15.78 -6.69
CA ALA A 37 5.81 -15.26 -5.38
C ALA A 37 5.01 -14.01 -4.98
N VAL A 38 4.51 -13.25 -5.97
CA VAL A 38 3.99 -11.90 -5.77
C VAL A 38 2.48 -11.88 -5.61
N GLY A 39 1.99 -11.05 -4.68
CA GLY A 39 0.57 -10.80 -4.49
C GLY A 39 0.22 -9.33 -4.30
N MET A 40 -1.02 -8.97 -4.62
CA MET A 40 -1.59 -7.64 -4.38
C MET A 40 -3.10 -7.70 -4.18
N ALA A 41 -3.68 -6.62 -3.65
CA ALA A 41 -5.12 -6.46 -3.62
C ALA A 41 -5.66 -6.04 -5.01
N ASP A 42 -6.91 -6.44 -5.29
CA ASP A 42 -7.59 -6.11 -6.56
C ASP A 42 -7.91 -4.61 -6.64
N PRO A 43 -7.34 -3.87 -7.59
CA PRO A 43 -7.63 -2.45 -7.77
C PRO A 43 -9.09 -2.16 -8.13
N GLY A 44 -9.80 -3.11 -8.68
CA GLY A 44 -11.22 -2.98 -9.03
C GLY A 44 -12.17 -3.12 -7.82
N VAL A 45 -11.67 -3.63 -6.69
CA VAL A 45 -12.46 -3.90 -5.48
C VAL A 45 -11.91 -3.16 -4.27
N ALA A 46 -10.60 -3.16 -4.09
CA ALA A 46 -9.92 -2.54 -2.97
C ALA A 46 -9.54 -1.09 -3.27
N ALA A 47 -10.24 -0.13 -2.68
CA ALA A 47 -9.97 1.29 -2.89
C ALA A 47 -8.49 1.68 -2.66
N PRO A 48 -7.76 1.16 -1.66
CA PRO A 48 -6.34 1.46 -1.49
C PRO A 48 -5.43 0.91 -2.60
N ALA A 49 -5.83 -0.15 -3.32
CA ALA A 49 -5.05 -0.71 -4.41
C ALA A 49 -5.21 0.06 -5.74
N TYR A 50 -6.28 0.84 -5.88
CA TYR A 50 -6.52 1.63 -7.09
C TYR A 50 -5.40 2.67 -7.34
N PRO A 51 -4.97 3.49 -6.37
CA PRO A 51 -3.87 4.43 -6.56
C PRO A 51 -2.56 3.76 -7.01
N LEU A 52 -2.29 2.54 -6.53
CA LEU A 52 -1.12 1.77 -6.97
C LEU A 52 -1.20 1.44 -8.46
N ALA A 53 -2.34 0.92 -8.95
CA ALA A 53 -2.51 0.64 -10.37
C ALA A 53 -2.49 1.92 -11.22
N ALA A 54 -3.14 2.99 -10.76
CA ALA A 54 -3.15 4.28 -11.43
C ALA A 54 -1.74 4.89 -11.56
N TYR A 55 -0.91 4.74 -10.54
CA TYR A 55 0.50 5.17 -10.55
C TYR A 55 1.29 4.57 -11.71
N PHE A 56 1.14 3.27 -11.96
CA PHE A 56 1.83 2.64 -13.10
C PHE A 56 1.32 3.16 -14.44
N MET A 57 0.00 3.39 -14.56
CA MET A 57 -0.59 3.93 -15.78
C MET A 57 -0.14 5.38 -16.05
N ASP A 58 0.00 6.18 -14.99
CA ASP A 58 0.48 7.56 -15.08
C ASP A 58 1.99 7.60 -15.38
N LYS A 59 2.79 6.88 -14.61
CA LYS A 59 4.26 6.89 -14.71
C LYS A 59 4.79 6.31 -16.01
N LYS A 60 4.23 5.21 -16.48
CA LYS A 60 4.68 4.47 -17.67
C LYS A 60 3.88 4.81 -18.93
N GLY A 61 2.73 5.45 -18.79
CA GLY A 61 1.71 5.54 -19.83
C GLY A 61 0.80 4.31 -19.85
N LEU A 62 -0.40 4.48 -20.43
CA LEU A 62 -1.46 3.48 -20.34
C LEU A 62 -1.06 2.11 -20.92
N ASP A 63 -0.40 2.10 -22.09
CA ASP A 63 -0.05 0.85 -22.77
C ASP A 63 1.08 0.12 -22.04
N ALA A 64 2.16 0.81 -21.66
CA ALA A 64 3.26 0.21 -20.92
C ALA A 64 2.85 -0.19 -19.48
N GLY A 65 1.93 0.56 -18.86
CA GLY A 65 1.35 0.16 -17.58
C GLY A 65 0.52 -1.12 -17.66
N LYS A 66 -0.26 -1.29 -18.73
CA LYS A 66 -0.97 -2.54 -19.00
C LYS A 66 -0.01 -3.71 -19.26
N GLU A 67 1.04 -3.47 -20.06
CA GLU A 67 2.06 -4.47 -20.35
C GLU A 67 2.77 -4.93 -19.07
N TYR A 68 3.10 -3.99 -18.16
CA TYR A 68 3.68 -4.31 -16.85
C TYR A 68 2.79 -5.29 -16.07
N PHE A 69 1.50 -5.01 -15.94
CA PHE A 69 0.59 -5.92 -15.23
C PHE A 69 0.40 -7.24 -15.99
N THR A 70 0.36 -7.22 -17.32
CA THR A 70 0.32 -8.47 -18.11
C THR A 70 1.53 -9.34 -17.82
N THR A 71 2.73 -8.75 -17.78
CA THR A 71 3.97 -9.45 -17.44
C THR A 71 3.92 -10.02 -16.01
N LEU A 72 3.39 -9.26 -15.04
CA LEU A 72 3.21 -9.75 -13.68
C LEU A 72 2.22 -10.94 -13.63
N PHE A 73 1.11 -10.88 -14.37
CA PHE A 73 0.16 -12.01 -14.47
C PHE A 73 0.79 -13.24 -15.10
N ASP A 74 1.57 -13.07 -16.18
CA ASP A 74 2.31 -14.16 -16.82
C ASP A 74 3.38 -14.75 -15.87
N ASN A 75 3.91 -13.93 -14.95
CA ASN A 75 4.82 -14.33 -13.89
C ASN A 75 4.11 -14.88 -12.64
N GLY A 76 2.79 -15.07 -12.71
CA GLY A 76 2.01 -15.71 -11.64
C GLY A 76 1.56 -14.78 -10.52
N LEU A 77 1.35 -13.48 -10.81
CA LEU A 77 0.78 -12.53 -9.83
C LEU A 77 -0.54 -13.04 -9.27
N LYS A 78 -0.63 -13.13 -7.95
CA LYS A 78 -1.87 -13.50 -7.23
C LYS A 78 -2.61 -12.23 -6.80
N VAL A 79 -3.88 -12.14 -7.18
CA VAL A 79 -4.74 -11.00 -6.85
C VAL A 79 -5.79 -11.42 -5.83
N PHE A 80 -5.88 -10.66 -4.75
CA PHE A 80 -6.78 -10.92 -3.63
C PHE A 80 -7.85 -9.82 -3.54
N PRO A 81 -9.05 -10.09 -3.01
CA PRO A 81 -10.11 -9.09 -2.97
C PRO A 81 -9.73 -7.80 -2.22
N LYS A 82 -8.97 -7.90 -1.12
CA LYS A 82 -8.60 -6.76 -0.27
C LYS A 82 -7.27 -7.02 0.45
N ASN A 83 -6.66 -5.96 1.01
CA ASN A 83 -5.41 -6.04 1.77
C ASN A 83 -5.40 -7.09 2.90
N PRO A 84 -6.46 -7.29 3.71
CA PRO A 84 -6.44 -8.34 4.74
C PRO A 84 -6.18 -9.75 4.19
N GLN A 85 -6.67 -10.08 2.98
CA GLN A 85 -6.39 -11.36 2.35
C GLN A 85 -4.95 -11.44 1.82
N VAL A 86 -4.38 -10.32 1.35
CA VAL A 86 -2.94 -10.25 1.01
C VAL A 86 -2.08 -10.50 2.24
N VAL A 87 -2.41 -9.86 3.37
CA VAL A 87 -1.75 -10.07 4.67
C VAL A 87 -1.79 -11.53 5.07
N GLN A 88 -2.97 -12.17 5.01
CA GLN A 88 -3.13 -13.59 5.35
C GLN A 88 -2.31 -14.50 4.42
N ALA A 89 -2.30 -14.22 3.12
CA ALA A 89 -1.55 -14.99 2.14
C ALA A 89 -0.03 -14.85 2.35
N LEU A 90 0.44 -13.65 2.70
CA LEU A 90 1.85 -13.40 3.01
C LEU A 90 2.27 -14.09 4.32
N ALA A 91 1.47 -13.95 5.39
CA ALA A 91 1.72 -14.62 6.67
C ALA A 91 1.67 -16.15 6.55
N GLY A 92 0.70 -16.68 5.78
CA GLY A 92 0.52 -18.12 5.53
C GLY A 92 1.54 -18.73 4.56
N GLY A 93 2.32 -17.91 3.84
CA GLY A 93 3.32 -18.38 2.87
C GLY A 93 2.74 -18.75 1.49
N ASP A 94 1.50 -18.39 1.20
CA ASP A 94 0.91 -18.56 -0.15
C ASP A 94 1.57 -17.64 -1.17
N ILE A 95 2.07 -16.51 -0.70
CA ILE A 95 2.96 -15.58 -1.40
C ILE A 95 4.15 -15.25 -0.50
N SER A 96 5.23 -14.78 -1.08
CA SER A 96 6.41 -14.37 -0.31
C SER A 96 6.82 -12.92 -0.54
N ILE A 97 6.16 -12.25 -1.47
CA ILE A 97 6.31 -10.83 -1.78
C ILE A 97 4.91 -10.22 -1.96
N ALA A 98 4.70 -9.02 -1.49
CA ALA A 98 3.43 -8.31 -1.68
C ALA A 98 3.65 -6.85 -2.07
N MET A 99 2.77 -6.34 -2.92
CA MET A 99 2.49 -4.92 -3.05
C MET A 99 1.35 -4.60 -2.06
N LEU A 100 1.65 -3.89 -0.98
CA LEU A 100 0.73 -3.73 0.15
C LEU A 100 0.71 -2.28 0.61
N GLN A 101 -0.41 -1.82 1.13
CA GLN A 101 -0.49 -0.53 1.79
C GLN A 101 0.43 -0.50 3.02
N GLU A 102 1.14 0.60 3.23
CA GLU A 102 2.16 0.72 4.28
C GLU A 102 1.65 0.40 5.68
N THR A 103 0.44 0.86 6.04
CA THR A 103 -0.15 0.62 7.37
C THR A 103 -0.30 -0.87 7.65
N ASN A 104 -0.78 -1.64 6.67
CA ASN A 104 -0.88 -3.10 6.81
C ASN A 104 0.50 -3.76 6.96
N ALA A 105 1.52 -3.22 6.28
CA ALA A 105 2.88 -3.71 6.40
C ALA A 105 3.46 -3.42 7.79
N TYR A 106 3.26 -2.22 8.34
CA TYR A 106 3.69 -1.88 9.70
C TYR A 106 2.96 -2.72 10.76
N ASP A 107 1.66 -2.97 10.60
CA ASP A 107 0.89 -3.85 11.50
C ASP A 107 1.47 -5.27 11.54
N MET A 108 1.88 -5.81 10.39
CA MET A 108 2.53 -7.12 10.31
C MET A 108 3.88 -7.12 11.05
N VAL A 109 4.71 -6.09 10.87
CA VAL A 109 5.97 -5.95 11.61
C VAL A 109 5.72 -5.87 13.11
N ALA A 110 4.75 -5.05 13.54
CA ALA A 110 4.38 -4.90 14.94
C ALA A 110 3.85 -6.19 15.56
N SER A 111 3.21 -7.04 14.75
CA SER A 111 2.73 -8.37 15.18
C SER A 111 3.82 -9.44 15.21
N GLY A 112 5.05 -9.11 14.80
CA GLY A 112 6.20 -10.03 14.82
C GLY A 112 6.24 -11.00 13.64
N GLU A 113 5.53 -10.72 12.55
CA GLU A 113 5.61 -11.51 11.32
C GLU A 113 7.03 -11.41 10.71
N PRO A 114 7.57 -12.50 10.11
CA PRO A 114 8.90 -12.51 9.52
C PRO A 114 8.93 -11.81 8.16
N ILE A 115 8.66 -10.52 8.17
CA ILE A 115 8.61 -9.68 6.97
C ILE A 115 9.57 -8.50 7.09
N SER A 116 9.95 -7.95 5.93
CA SER A 116 10.64 -6.66 5.81
C SER A 116 9.93 -5.78 4.81
N ILE A 117 9.93 -4.48 5.08
CA ILE A 117 9.31 -3.46 4.21
C ILE A 117 10.41 -2.81 3.39
N ILE A 118 10.16 -2.64 2.09
CA ILE A 118 11.01 -1.90 1.18
C ILE A 118 10.21 -0.72 0.63
N TRP A 119 10.74 0.46 0.80
CA TRP A 119 10.30 1.64 0.09
C TRP A 119 10.95 1.61 -1.29
N PRO A 120 10.17 1.47 -2.38
CA PRO A 120 10.75 1.30 -3.71
C PRO A 120 11.64 2.49 -4.10
N GLU A 121 12.84 2.21 -4.64
CA GLU A 121 13.80 3.24 -5.06
C GLU A 121 13.23 4.14 -6.16
N ASP A 122 12.30 3.63 -6.96
CA ASP A 122 11.60 4.35 -8.01
C ASP A 122 10.36 5.12 -7.53
N GLY A 123 10.11 5.11 -6.23
CA GLY A 123 9.04 5.85 -5.55
C GLY A 123 7.83 4.99 -5.21
N ALA A 124 7.19 5.29 -4.08
CA ALA A 124 5.93 4.69 -3.66
C ALA A 124 4.76 5.60 -4.05
N PRO A 125 3.65 5.04 -4.59
CA PRO A 125 2.45 5.81 -4.88
C PRO A 125 1.82 6.33 -3.60
N GLY A 126 1.72 7.66 -3.46
CA GLY A 126 1.05 8.30 -2.34
C GLY A 126 -0.43 8.54 -2.62
N SER A 127 -1.24 8.44 -1.59
CA SER A 127 -2.64 8.82 -1.61
C SER A 127 -2.94 9.74 -0.42
N THR A 128 -3.79 10.74 -0.63
CA THR A 128 -4.20 11.66 0.42
C THR A 128 -5.63 11.37 0.84
N ARG A 129 -5.88 11.32 2.13
CA ARG A 129 -7.24 11.39 2.66
C ARG A 129 -7.65 12.84 2.85
N VAL A 130 -8.93 13.09 2.70
CA VAL A 130 -9.50 14.44 2.85
C VAL A 130 -10.72 14.39 3.78
N ALA A 131 -10.80 15.36 4.65
CA ALA A 131 -12.04 15.65 5.36
C ALA A 131 -12.77 16.76 4.62
N ALA A 132 -14.09 16.62 4.46
CA ALA A 132 -14.95 17.62 3.89
C ALA A 132 -16.15 17.84 4.80
N ILE A 133 -16.59 19.09 4.92
CA ILE A 133 -17.78 19.47 5.65
C ILE A 133 -18.95 19.53 4.66
N SER A 134 -20.04 18.78 4.94
CA SER A 134 -21.23 18.83 4.10
C SER A 134 -21.78 20.25 4.04
N ALA A 135 -22.11 20.72 2.83
CA ALA A 135 -22.76 22.03 2.64
C ALA A 135 -24.14 22.12 3.31
N SER A 136 -24.78 20.99 3.57
CA SER A 136 -26.11 20.92 4.23
C SER A 136 -26.03 20.71 5.75
N THR A 137 -24.82 20.79 6.36
CA THR A 137 -24.70 20.58 7.81
C THR A 137 -25.38 21.69 8.59
N GLU A 138 -26.16 21.31 9.61
CA GLU A 138 -26.73 22.23 10.59
C GLU A 138 -25.74 22.50 11.75
N GLN A 139 -24.59 21.81 11.79
CA GLN A 139 -23.61 21.86 12.88
C GLN A 139 -22.23 22.36 12.36
N LEU A 140 -22.27 23.45 11.57
CA LEU A 140 -21.05 23.93 10.87
C LEU A 140 -19.89 24.23 11.82
N GLU A 141 -20.15 24.90 12.96
CA GLU A 141 -19.08 25.28 13.89
C GLU A 141 -18.47 24.05 14.59
N ILE A 142 -19.28 23.05 14.94
CA ILE A 142 -18.80 21.80 15.52
C ILE A 142 -17.98 21.03 14.48
N ALA A 143 -18.45 20.98 13.23
CA ALA A 143 -17.72 20.32 12.14
C ALA A 143 -16.33 20.97 11.90
N LYS A 144 -16.25 22.30 11.94
CA LYS A 144 -14.98 23.02 11.86
C LYS A 144 -14.03 22.69 13.01
N ILE A 145 -14.55 22.63 14.25
CA ILE A 145 -13.76 22.26 15.43
C ILE A 145 -13.19 20.86 15.25
N PHE A 146 -14.01 19.91 14.79
CA PHE A 146 -13.54 18.53 14.54
C PHE A 146 -12.48 18.44 13.45
N VAL A 147 -12.66 19.14 12.31
CA VAL A 147 -11.65 19.18 11.24
C VAL A 147 -10.35 19.81 11.74
N ASN A 148 -10.43 20.91 12.51
CA ASN A 148 -9.25 21.53 13.10
C ASN A 148 -8.54 20.60 14.10
N PHE A 149 -9.29 19.82 14.89
CA PHE A 149 -8.74 18.80 15.77
C PHE A 149 -7.98 17.71 14.98
N LEU A 150 -8.53 17.24 13.85
CA LEU A 150 -7.84 16.28 12.99
C LEU A 150 -6.54 16.84 12.40
N LEU A 151 -6.46 18.15 12.16
CA LEU A 151 -5.29 18.83 11.59
C LEU A 151 -4.30 19.35 12.64
N ASP A 152 -4.61 19.22 13.92
CA ASP A 152 -3.72 19.63 15.00
C ASP A 152 -2.47 18.75 15.05
N ALA A 153 -1.30 19.38 15.20
CA ALA A 153 -0.02 18.66 15.19
C ALA A 153 0.07 17.56 16.26
N LYS A 154 -0.55 17.78 17.43
CA LYS A 154 -0.59 16.77 18.50
C LYS A 154 -1.44 15.58 18.13
N THR A 155 -2.59 15.83 17.48
CA THR A 155 -3.47 14.76 16.98
C THR A 155 -2.76 13.97 15.88
N GLN A 156 -2.09 14.65 14.95
CA GLN A 156 -1.30 14.01 13.89
C GLN A 156 -0.17 13.15 14.48
N GLN A 157 0.54 13.65 15.49
CA GLN A 157 1.56 12.86 16.17
C GLN A 157 0.98 11.62 16.86
N GLN A 158 -0.20 11.73 17.47
CA GLN A 158 -0.88 10.58 18.07
C GLN A 158 -1.24 9.50 17.03
N LEU A 159 -1.69 9.89 15.82
CA LEU A 159 -1.96 8.95 14.74
C LEU A 159 -0.69 8.18 14.34
N VAL A 160 0.43 8.89 14.16
CA VAL A 160 1.72 8.25 13.88
C VAL A 160 2.16 7.31 15.02
N ASP A 161 2.04 7.76 16.28
CA ASP A 161 2.46 6.97 17.46
C ASP A 161 1.63 5.69 17.65
N THR A 162 0.40 5.67 17.16
CA THR A 162 -0.49 4.48 17.20
C THR A 162 -0.33 3.57 15.98
N GLY A 163 0.59 3.89 15.06
CA GLY A 163 0.80 3.13 13.82
C GLY A 163 -0.25 3.42 12.75
N ASP A 164 -1.08 4.43 12.98
CA ASP A 164 -2.00 4.94 11.97
C ASP A 164 -1.32 5.99 11.10
N GLU A 165 -2.01 6.44 10.07
CA GLU A 165 -1.48 7.37 9.10
C GLU A 165 -1.54 8.81 9.63
N GLY A 166 -0.45 9.56 9.45
CA GLY A 166 -0.34 10.97 9.82
C GLY A 166 0.56 11.75 8.86
N TYR A 167 0.73 13.05 9.12
CA TYR A 167 1.68 13.90 8.38
C TYR A 167 3.06 13.86 9.00
#